data_4c0c7824aa274c28b836ff41cd216d42
#
_entry.id   4c0c7824aa274c28b836ff41cd216d42
#
_cell.length_a   1.000
_cell.length_b   1.000
_cell.length_c   1.000
_cell.angle_alpha   90.00
_cell.angle_beta   90.00
_cell.angle_gamma   90.00
#
_symmetry.space_group_name_H-M   'P 1'
#
loop_
_entity.id
_entity.type
_entity.pdbx_description
1 polymer ?
#
loop_
_entity_poly.entity_id
_entity_poly.type
_entity_poly.pdbx_seq_one_letter_code
_entity_poly.pdbx_strand_id
1 'polypeptide(L)'
;IGNLIKSNTDIDDKKIALSMLSSAKEAADMYLNSALTSSTPELRAIYSASLTQMVEGHTALTELSLNKGWINPYDTPIKQLTCSYNESINTINEK
;
A
#
# COMPACT_ATOMS: atom_id res chain seq x y z
N ILE A 1 7.68 30.15 -2.27
CA ILE A 1 6.35 29.70 -1.84
C ILE A 1 5.87 28.53 -2.71
N GLY A 2 5.99 28.63 -4.03
CA GLY A 2 5.56 27.56 -4.93
C GLY A 2 6.29 26.23 -4.70
N ASN A 3 7.60 26.29 -4.43
CA ASN A 3 8.39 25.10 -4.14
C ASN A 3 8.00 24.45 -2.82
N LEU A 4 7.65 25.26 -1.84
CA LEU A 4 7.23 24.76 -0.53
C LEU A 4 5.87 24.06 -0.62
N ILE A 5 4.94 24.64 -1.35
CA ILE A 5 3.62 24.03 -1.58
C ILE A 5 3.76 22.71 -2.34
N LYS A 6 4.59 22.69 -3.39
CA LYS A 6 4.84 21.46 -4.16
C LYS A 6 5.48 20.37 -3.31
N SER A 7 6.42 20.75 -2.45
CA SER A 7 7.10 19.81 -1.55
C SER A 7 6.12 19.20 -0.55
N ASN A 8 5.22 20.01 0.03
CA ASN A 8 4.21 19.54 0.96
C ASN A 8 3.19 18.63 0.27
N THR A 9 2.80 18.96 -0.96
CA THR A 9 1.90 18.13 -1.76
C THR A 9 2.52 16.76 -2.04
N ASP A 10 3.82 16.71 -2.41
CA ASP A 10 4.53 15.46 -2.64
C ASP A 10 4.59 14.59 -1.38
N ILE A 11 4.82 15.20 -0.21
CA ILE A 11 4.86 14.47 1.07
C ILE A 11 3.48 13.88 1.39
N ASP A 12 2.41 14.64 1.17
CA ASP A 12 1.05 14.18 1.41
C ASP A 12 0.68 13.05 0.44
N ASP A 13 1.03 13.19 -0.83
CA ASP A 13 0.79 12.17 -1.84
C ASP A 13 1.53 10.88 -1.50
N LYS A 14 2.76 10.97 -1.03
CA LYS A 14 3.54 9.83 -0.57
C LYS A 14 2.84 9.11 0.58
N LYS A 15 2.38 9.86 1.58
CA LYS A 15 1.68 9.27 2.74
C LYS A 15 0.40 8.56 2.31
N ILE A 16 -0.37 9.18 1.45
CA ILE A 16 -1.60 8.60 0.92
C ILE A 16 -1.30 7.32 0.15
N ALA A 17 -0.31 7.36 -0.74
CA ALA A 17 0.07 6.20 -1.56
C ALA A 17 0.53 5.03 -0.69
N LEU A 18 1.38 5.27 0.31
CA LEU A 18 1.87 4.23 1.20
C LEU A 18 0.75 3.65 2.07
N SER A 19 -0.19 4.49 2.53
CA SER A 19 -1.38 4.04 3.26
C SER A 19 -2.26 3.15 2.39
N MET A 20 -2.46 3.53 1.14
CA MET A 20 -3.26 2.75 0.19
C MET A 20 -2.60 1.41 -0.11
N LEU A 21 -1.27 1.37 -0.24
CA LEU A 21 -0.54 0.12 -0.44
C LEU A 21 -0.74 -0.84 0.74
N SER A 22 -0.64 -0.34 1.97
CA SER A 22 -0.87 -1.14 3.18
C SER A 22 -2.31 -1.64 3.25
N SER A 23 -3.28 -0.77 2.98
CA SER A 23 -4.70 -1.14 3.00
C SER A 23 -5.03 -2.16 1.92
N ALA A 24 -4.46 -2.00 0.73
CA ALA A 24 -4.66 -2.95 -0.37
C ALA A 24 -4.09 -4.33 -0.02
N LYS A 25 -2.93 -4.38 0.63
CA LYS A 25 -2.34 -5.62 1.08
C LYS A 25 -3.22 -6.33 2.10
N GLU A 26 -3.71 -5.60 3.09
CA GLU A 26 -4.60 -6.16 4.11
C GLU A 26 -5.90 -6.67 3.49
N ALA A 27 -6.49 -5.92 2.59
CA ALA A 27 -7.71 -6.31 1.90
C ALA A 27 -7.47 -7.55 1.03
N ALA A 28 -6.33 -7.63 0.33
CA ALA A 28 -5.98 -8.79 -0.47
C ALA A 28 -5.84 -10.05 0.40
N ASP A 29 -5.22 -9.94 1.56
CA ASP A 29 -5.09 -11.05 2.51
C ASP A 29 -6.48 -11.53 2.97
N MET A 30 -7.41 -10.61 3.24
CA MET A 30 -8.78 -10.96 3.62
C MET A 30 -9.53 -11.65 2.50
N TYR A 31 -9.42 -11.15 1.26
CA TYR A 31 -10.06 -11.77 0.10
C TYR A 31 -9.51 -13.16 -0.18
N LEU A 32 -8.19 -13.33 -0.06
CA LEU A 32 -7.56 -14.63 -0.25
C LEU A 32 -8.05 -15.63 0.79
N ASN A 33 -8.05 -15.23 2.06
CA ASN A 33 -8.54 -16.08 3.14
C ASN A 33 -10.01 -16.44 2.93
N SER A 34 -10.83 -15.48 2.54
CA SER A 34 -12.25 -15.70 2.27
C SER A 34 -12.46 -16.65 1.10
N ALA A 35 -11.67 -16.52 0.03
CA ALA A 35 -11.74 -17.41 -1.12
C ALA A 35 -11.41 -18.85 -0.74
N LEU A 36 -10.37 -19.03 0.08
CA LEU A 36 -9.92 -20.36 0.49
C LEU A 36 -10.86 -21.03 1.48
N THR A 37 -11.59 -20.25 2.28
CA THR A 37 -12.52 -20.77 3.29
C THR A 37 -13.96 -20.86 2.80
N SER A 38 -14.29 -20.29 1.64
CA SER A 38 -15.63 -20.34 1.08
C SER A 38 -15.96 -21.74 0.56
N SER A 39 -17.15 -22.19 0.87
CA SER A 39 -17.60 -23.54 0.51
C SER A 39 -18.33 -23.60 -0.84
N THR A 40 -18.76 -22.45 -1.39
CA THR A 40 -19.48 -22.42 -2.65
C THR A 40 -18.60 -21.92 -3.78
N PRO A 41 -18.66 -22.53 -5.00
CA PRO A 41 -17.86 -22.07 -6.13
C PRO A 41 -18.15 -20.63 -6.53
N GLU A 42 -19.40 -20.18 -6.38
CA GLU A 42 -19.81 -18.82 -6.74
C GLU A 42 -19.13 -17.77 -5.85
N LEU A 43 -19.10 -18.01 -4.54
CA LEU A 43 -18.42 -17.11 -3.59
C LEU A 43 -16.91 -17.13 -3.82
N ARG A 44 -16.33 -18.29 -4.06
CA ARG A 44 -14.89 -18.39 -4.35
C ARG A 44 -14.52 -17.60 -5.60
N ALA A 45 -15.36 -17.65 -6.63
CA ALA A 45 -15.14 -16.91 -7.87
C ALA A 45 -15.18 -15.39 -7.62
N ILE A 46 -16.14 -14.93 -6.82
CA ILE A 46 -16.27 -13.49 -6.48
C ILE A 46 -15.04 -13.02 -5.71
N TYR A 47 -14.63 -13.75 -4.68
CA TYR A 47 -13.47 -13.36 -3.86
C TYR A 47 -12.18 -13.41 -4.67
N SER A 48 -12.03 -14.39 -5.56
CA SER A 48 -10.86 -14.51 -6.42
C SER A 48 -10.78 -13.35 -7.42
N ALA A 49 -11.92 -12.95 -8.00
CA ALA A 49 -11.99 -11.80 -8.90
C ALA A 49 -11.64 -10.50 -8.17
N SER A 50 -12.15 -10.33 -6.94
CA SER A 50 -11.86 -9.16 -6.11
C SER A 50 -10.38 -9.13 -5.74
N LEU A 51 -9.78 -10.27 -5.41
CA LEU A 51 -8.36 -10.37 -5.12
C LEU A 51 -7.52 -9.95 -6.32
N THR A 52 -7.88 -10.41 -7.53
CA THR A 52 -7.17 -10.04 -8.75
C THR A 52 -7.20 -8.52 -8.96
N GLN A 53 -8.35 -7.89 -8.77
CA GLN A 53 -8.47 -6.43 -8.89
C GLN A 53 -7.62 -5.70 -7.86
N MET A 54 -7.57 -6.20 -6.63
CA MET A 54 -6.73 -5.61 -5.58
C MET A 54 -5.25 -5.73 -5.92
N VAL A 55 -4.80 -6.86 -6.45
CA VAL A 55 -3.42 -7.06 -6.86
C VAL A 55 -3.06 -6.13 -8.01
N GLU A 56 -3.94 -5.97 -8.99
CA GLU A 56 -3.73 -5.05 -10.11
C GLU A 56 -3.62 -3.61 -9.64
N GLY A 57 -4.51 -3.18 -8.74
CA GLY A 57 -4.47 -1.84 -8.16
C GLY A 57 -3.20 -1.61 -7.34
N HIS A 58 -2.80 -2.61 -6.55
CA HIS A 58 -1.56 -2.57 -5.78
C HIS A 58 -0.34 -2.45 -6.69
N THR A 59 -0.32 -3.20 -7.79
CA THR A 59 0.77 -3.16 -8.76
C THR A 59 0.90 -1.78 -9.40
N ALA A 60 -0.22 -1.20 -9.84
CA ALA A 60 -0.21 0.13 -10.44
C ALA A 60 0.29 1.20 -9.46
N LEU A 61 -0.16 1.14 -8.22
CA LEU A 61 0.26 2.09 -7.18
C LEU A 61 1.72 1.88 -6.78
N THR A 62 2.20 0.64 -6.78
CA THR A 62 3.60 0.31 -6.53
C THR A 62 4.49 0.91 -7.63
N GLU A 63 4.10 0.76 -8.89
CA GLU A 63 4.85 1.34 -10.01
C GLU A 63 4.92 2.86 -9.90
N LEU A 64 3.80 3.50 -9.56
CA LEU A 64 3.78 4.95 -9.34
C LEU A 64 4.73 5.35 -8.21
N SER A 65 4.70 4.63 -7.10
CA SER A 65 5.54 4.91 -5.94
C SER A 65 7.02 4.73 -6.25
N LEU A 66 7.37 3.74 -7.06
CA LEU A 66 8.75 3.53 -7.53
C LEU A 66 9.18 4.70 -8.43
N ASN A 67 8.33 5.12 -9.35
CA ASN A 67 8.62 6.22 -10.27
C ASN A 67 8.80 7.54 -9.52
N LYS A 68 8.07 7.74 -8.44
CA LYS A 68 8.20 8.93 -7.60
C LYS A 68 9.35 8.85 -6.61
N GLY A 69 9.99 7.69 -6.48
CA GLY A 69 11.09 7.49 -5.54
C GLY A 69 10.62 7.34 -4.09
N TRP A 70 9.35 7.07 -3.87
CA TRP A 70 8.81 6.91 -2.52
C TRP A 70 9.17 5.57 -1.90
N ILE A 71 9.42 4.56 -2.72
CA ILE A 71 9.89 3.25 -2.29
C ILE A 71 11.10 2.84 -3.14
N ASN A 72 11.94 1.97 -2.59
CA ASN A 72 13.13 1.47 -3.28
C ASN A 72 12.91 0.00 -3.60
N PRO A 73 12.97 -0.40 -4.89
CA PRO A 73 12.71 -1.80 -5.28
C PRO A 73 13.75 -2.79 -4.74
N TYR A 74 14.91 -2.29 -4.33
CA TYR A 74 16.00 -3.11 -3.83
C TYR A 74 16.05 -3.20 -2.31
N ASP A 75 15.13 -2.51 -1.60
CA ASP A 75 15.06 -2.58 -0.15
C ASP A 75 14.48 -3.93 0.29
N THR A 76 15.06 -4.48 1.36
CA THR A 76 14.50 -5.69 1.96
C THR A 76 13.20 -5.38 2.69
N PRO A 77 12.29 -6.37 2.84
CA PRO A 77 11.07 -6.16 3.60
C PRO A 77 11.31 -5.66 5.03
N ILE A 78 12.37 -6.12 5.69
CA ILE A 78 12.74 -5.68 7.04
C ILE A 78 13.09 -4.21 7.04
N LYS A 79 13.86 -3.77 6.03
CA LYS A 79 14.27 -2.37 5.92
C LYS A 79 13.08 -1.45 5.67
N GLN A 80 12.14 -1.87 4.83
CA GLN A 80 10.92 -1.12 4.58
C GLN A 80 10.07 -1.01 5.83
N LEU A 81 9.96 -2.08 6.61
CA LEU A 81 9.23 -2.09 7.86
C LEU A 81 9.86 -1.13 8.88
N THR A 82 11.18 -1.12 8.97
CA THR A 82 11.91 -0.22 9.86
C THR A 82 11.66 1.23 9.49
N CYS A 83 11.68 1.57 8.20
CA CYS A 83 11.38 2.92 7.73
C CYS A 83 9.95 3.34 8.10
N SER A 84 8.98 2.45 7.89
CA SER A 84 7.58 2.71 8.24
C SER A 84 7.39 2.93 9.72
N TYR A 85 8.06 2.13 10.55
CA TYR A 85 8.03 2.26 12.00
C TYR A 85 8.59 3.61 12.45
N ASN A 86 9.75 4.00 11.90
CA ASN A 86 10.39 5.28 12.24
C ASN A 86 9.53 6.46 11.82
N GLU A 87 8.90 6.41 10.67
CA GLU A 87 7.98 7.45 10.20
C GLU A 87 6.79 7.59 11.14
N SER A 88 6.24 6.48 11.61
CA SER A 88 5.13 6.48 12.56
C SER A 88 5.51 7.12 13.89
N ILE A 89 6.71 6.81 14.42
CA ILE A 89 7.22 7.41 15.64
C ILE A 89 7.41 8.91 15.47
N ASN A 90 8.00 9.34 14.37
CA ASN A 90 8.19 10.76 14.08
C ASN A 90 6.87 11.51 14.02
N THR A 91 5.84 10.90 13.44
CA THR A 91 4.50 11.50 13.36
C THR A 91 3.90 11.66 14.75
N ILE A 92 4.09 10.71 15.64
CA ILE A 92 3.61 10.79 17.03
C ILE A 92 4.36 11.87 17.79
N ASN A 93 5.66 11.98 17.59
CA ASN A 93 6.50 12.95 18.31
C ASN A 93 6.28 14.41 17.84
N GLU A 94 5.74 14.61 16.65
CA GLU A 94 5.43 15.94 16.12
C GLU A 94 4.17 16.57 16.75
N LYS A 95 3.45 15.83 17.54
CA LYS A 95 2.30 16.34 18.28
C LYS A 95 2.81 17.02 19.56
#